data_1be6b525727715da90e54cf1c78f17a7
#
_entry.id   1be6b525727715da90e54cf1c78f17a7
#
_cell.length_a   1.000
_cell.length_b   1.000
_cell.length_c   1.000
_cell.angle_alpha   90.00
_cell.angle_beta   90.00
_cell.angle_gamma   90.00
#
_symmetry.space_group_name_H-M   'P 1'
#
loop_
_entity.id
_entity.type
_entity.pdbx_description
1 polymer ?
#
loop_
_entity_poly.entity_id
_entity_poly.type
_entity_poly.pdbx_seq_one_letter_code
_entity_poly.pdbx_strand_id
1 'polypeptide(L)'
;MDNHLPHIELLQQQVALFNNQQAYNELFLHFYPSLQQFAFSFLRSKQLSEEAVSDVFIKIWEKGKSLHTITNLKFYLFTSTRNTALNYLKKQKGRQNLLPDDYWVELKSVFFDPEQLMITAEMIHKIHEAVQSLPARCKLIFKLVKEEELKYREVAELLNLSLKTIENQMTLALKKIGSAIGFDIHSSVFFSIKSL
;
A
#
# COMPACT_ATOMS: atom_id res chain seq x y z
N MET A 1 8.31 11.68 -13.49
CA MET A 1 8.39 10.57 -14.47
C MET A 1 9.11 9.42 -13.79
N ASP A 2 8.37 8.40 -13.42
CA ASP A 2 8.82 7.34 -12.53
C ASP A 2 9.93 6.47 -13.12
N ASN A 3 11.14 6.71 -12.66
CA ASN A 3 12.30 5.88 -13.00
C ASN A 3 12.32 4.53 -12.22
N HIS A 4 11.29 4.26 -11.41
CA HIS A 4 11.22 3.06 -10.55
C HIS A 4 10.58 1.83 -11.21
N LEU A 5 9.58 2.00 -12.08
CA LEU A 5 8.93 0.87 -12.75
C LEU A 5 9.89 0.03 -13.61
N PRO A 6 10.75 0.64 -14.47
CA PRO A 6 11.71 -0.14 -15.25
C PRO A 6 12.71 -0.91 -14.38
N HIS A 7 13.05 -0.38 -13.21
CA HIS A 7 13.98 -1.01 -12.28
C HIS A 7 13.37 -2.24 -11.60
N ILE A 8 12.14 -2.17 -11.11
CA ILE A 8 11.44 -3.31 -10.49
C ILE A 8 11.22 -4.45 -11.49
N GLU A 9 10.83 -4.13 -12.72
CA GLU A 9 10.66 -5.14 -13.78
C GLU A 9 11.99 -5.83 -14.11
N LEU A 10 13.10 -5.10 -14.15
CA LEU A 10 14.42 -5.65 -14.36
C LEU A 10 14.83 -6.59 -13.22
N LEU A 11 14.64 -6.19 -11.98
CA LEU A 11 14.91 -7.03 -10.81
C LEU A 11 14.06 -8.30 -10.84
N GLN A 12 12.76 -8.18 -11.15
CA GLN A 12 11.86 -9.32 -11.31
C GLN A 12 12.36 -10.32 -12.36
N GLN A 13 12.81 -9.83 -13.52
CA GLN A 13 13.38 -10.68 -14.57
C GLN A 13 14.67 -11.34 -14.11
N GLN A 14 15.55 -10.63 -13.44
CA GLN A 14 16.80 -11.19 -12.92
C GLN A 14 16.55 -12.33 -11.90
N VAL A 15 15.57 -12.14 -11.01
CA VAL A 15 15.16 -13.19 -10.08
C VAL A 15 14.58 -14.38 -10.85
N ALA A 16 13.65 -14.12 -11.78
CA ALA A 16 12.91 -15.17 -12.48
C ALA A 16 13.80 -16.03 -13.39
N LEU A 17 14.67 -15.40 -14.17
CA LEU A 17 15.41 -16.08 -15.24
C LEU A 17 16.79 -16.56 -14.80
N PHE A 18 17.42 -15.89 -13.84
CA PHE A 18 18.80 -16.13 -13.44
C PHE A 18 18.95 -16.53 -11.97
N ASN A 19 17.84 -16.65 -11.20
CA ASN A 19 17.86 -16.88 -9.75
C ASN A 19 18.81 -15.91 -9.02
N ASN A 20 18.85 -14.65 -9.47
CA ASN A 20 19.76 -13.65 -8.94
C ASN A 20 19.37 -13.27 -7.49
N GLN A 21 20.17 -13.70 -6.54
CA GLN A 21 19.93 -13.47 -5.12
C GLN A 21 20.05 -11.99 -4.73
N GLN A 22 20.93 -11.24 -5.40
CA GLN A 22 21.07 -9.80 -5.13
C GLN A 22 19.81 -9.05 -5.57
N ALA A 23 19.29 -9.32 -6.78
CA ALA A 23 18.04 -8.74 -7.26
C ALA A 23 16.85 -9.11 -6.35
N TYR A 24 16.83 -10.34 -5.84
CA TYR A 24 15.82 -10.77 -4.86
C TYR A 24 15.92 -9.96 -3.56
N ASN A 25 17.12 -9.76 -3.02
CA ASN A 25 17.33 -8.96 -1.82
C ASN A 25 16.92 -7.51 -2.02
N GLU A 26 17.18 -6.92 -3.19
CA GLU A 26 16.76 -5.57 -3.53
C GLU A 26 15.22 -5.46 -3.59
N LEU A 27 14.52 -6.42 -4.22
CA LEU A 27 13.06 -6.50 -4.19
C LEU A 27 12.53 -6.64 -2.75
N PHE A 28 13.17 -7.49 -1.95
CA PHE A 28 12.79 -7.66 -0.55
C PHE A 28 12.90 -6.35 0.22
N LEU A 29 14.05 -5.70 0.19
CA LEU A 29 14.29 -4.45 0.92
C LEU A 29 13.35 -3.33 0.45
N HIS A 30 13.02 -3.28 -0.85
CA HIS A 30 12.12 -2.28 -1.40
C HIS A 30 10.67 -2.46 -0.91
N PHE A 31 10.14 -3.68 -0.95
CA PHE A 31 8.73 -3.92 -0.66
C PHE A 31 8.44 -4.28 0.80
N TYR A 32 9.41 -4.82 1.54
CA TYR A 32 9.19 -5.33 2.88
C TYR A 32 8.54 -4.32 3.84
N PRO A 33 9.00 -3.05 3.94
CA PRO A 33 8.42 -2.09 4.87
C PRO A 33 6.93 -1.84 4.63
N SER A 34 6.53 -1.63 3.38
CA SER A 34 5.14 -1.38 2.98
C SER A 34 4.26 -2.60 3.21
N LEU A 35 4.73 -3.78 2.81
CA LEU A 35 3.98 -5.03 2.98
C LEU A 35 3.83 -5.40 4.46
N GLN A 36 4.85 -5.16 5.29
CA GLN A 36 4.79 -5.40 6.73
C GLN A 36 3.75 -4.48 7.41
N GLN A 37 3.73 -3.19 7.06
CA GLN A 37 2.70 -2.27 7.55
C GLN A 37 1.31 -2.68 7.06
N PHE A 38 1.19 -3.10 5.80
CA PHE A 38 -0.06 -3.57 5.25
C PHE A 38 -0.55 -4.85 5.95
N ALA A 39 0.32 -5.84 6.17
CA ALA A 39 -0.02 -7.05 6.94
C ALA A 39 -0.43 -6.70 8.38
N PHE A 40 0.25 -5.72 9.00
CA PHE A 40 -0.06 -5.27 10.36
C PHE A 40 -1.46 -4.65 10.45
N SER A 41 -1.96 -4.01 9.40
CA SER A 41 -3.33 -3.49 9.37
C SER A 41 -4.40 -4.59 9.56
N PHE A 42 -4.09 -5.84 9.25
CA PHE A 42 -4.95 -7.00 9.45
C PHE A 42 -4.62 -7.78 10.75
N LEU A 43 -3.33 -8.05 10.96
CA LEU A 43 -2.88 -9.02 11.98
C LEU A 43 -2.72 -8.40 13.37
N ARG A 44 -2.50 -7.09 13.48
CA ARG A 44 -2.26 -6.36 14.72
C ARG A 44 -1.12 -6.93 15.59
N SER A 45 -0.27 -7.72 15.00
CA SER A 45 0.89 -8.34 15.61
C SER A 45 2.10 -8.10 14.69
N LYS A 46 3.13 -7.47 15.22
CA LYS A 46 4.37 -7.23 14.48
C LYS A 46 4.98 -8.54 14.02
N GLN A 47 5.10 -9.51 14.93
CA GLN A 47 5.67 -10.82 14.65
C GLN A 47 4.91 -11.55 13.54
N LEU A 48 3.58 -11.67 13.64
CA LEU A 48 2.78 -12.33 12.59
C LEU A 48 2.83 -11.61 11.26
N SER A 49 2.97 -10.28 11.28
CA SER A 49 3.11 -9.50 10.04
C SER A 49 4.44 -9.75 9.36
N GLU A 50 5.51 -9.84 10.13
CA GLU A 50 6.85 -10.19 9.65
C GLU A 50 6.87 -11.62 9.08
N GLU A 51 6.28 -12.59 9.79
CA GLU A 51 6.13 -13.97 9.31
C GLU A 51 5.32 -14.04 8.01
N ALA A 52 4.17 -13.35 7.95
CA ALA A 52 3.31 -13.36 6.77
C ALA A 52 4.01 -12.78 5.53
N VAL A 53 4.79 -11.70 5.69
CA VAL A 53 5.57 -11.11 4.59
C VAL A 53 6.71 -12.03 4.19
N SER A 54 7.40 -12.63 5.14
CA SER A 54 8.46 -13.63 4.87
C SER A 54 7.92 -14.81 4.06
N ASP A 55 6.76 -15.34 4.41
CA ASP A 55 6.08 -16.39 3.66
C ASP A 55 5.76 -15.97 2.21
N VAL A 56 5.39 -14.71 2.00
CA VAL A 56 5.14 -14.18 0.65
C VAL A 56 6.43 -14.15 -0.16
N PHE A 57 7.52 -13.70 0.43
CA PHE A 57 8.81 -13.65 -0.27
C PHE A 57 9.39 -15.05 -0.55
N ILE A 58 9.20 -16.01 0.36
CA ILE A 58 9.54 -17.43 0.09
C ILE A 58 8.78 -17.92 -1.16
N LYS A 59 7.47 -17.67 -1.25
CA LYS A 59 6.67 -18.04 -2.43
C LYS A 59 7.12 -17.34 -3.71
N ILE A 60 7.60 -16.09 -3.62
CA ILE A 60 8.19 -15.38 -4.75
C ILE A 60 9.45 -16.09 -5.25
N TRP A 61 10.32 -16.47 -4.34
CA TRP A 61 11.53 -17.22 -4.69
C TRP A 61 11.21 -18.57 -5.33
N GLU A 62 10.29 -19.33 -4.73
CA GLU A 62 9.85 -20.63 -5.21
C GLU A 62 9.17 -20.60 -6.58
N LYS A 63 8.59 -19.46 -6.98
CA LYS A 63 7.98 -19.29 -8.32
C LYS A 63 9.00 -19.44 -9.45
N GLY A 64 10.27 -19.14 -9.21
CA GLY A 64 11.32 -19.26 -10.22
C GLY A 64 10.91 -18.56 -11.53
N LYS A 65 11.05 -19.30 -12.65
CA LYS A 65 10.73 -18.75 -13.99
C LYS A 65 9.31 -18.21 -14.13
N SER A 66 8.32 -18.73 -13.39
CA SER A 66 6.95 -18.24 -13.51
C SER A 66 6.75 -16.84 -12.93
N LEU A 67 7.72 -16.31 -12.19
CA LEU A 67 7.68 -14.97 -11.65
C LEU A 67 7.61 -13.90 -12.78
N HIS A 68 8.28 -14.12 -13.92
CA HIS A 68 8.29 -13.16 -15.03
C HIS A 68 6.92 -12.99 -15.71
N THR A 69 5.99 -13.93 -15.53
CA THR A 69 4.64 -13.85 -16.10
C THR A 69 3.72 -12.88 -15.33
N ILE A 70 4.16 -12.41 -14.18
CA ILE A 70 3.38 -11.47 -13.35
C ILE A 70 3.57 -10.06 -13.92
N THR A 71 2.53 -9.50 -14.50
CA THR A 71 2.56 -8.17 -15.14
C THR A 71 2.62 -7.01 -14.16
N ASN A 72 2.06 -7.17 -12.96
CA ASN A 72 2.10 -6.17 -11.89
C ASN A 72 2.57 -6.83 -10.59
N LEU A 73 3.90 -6.81 -10.39
CA LEU A 73 4.52 -7.45 -9.22
C LEU A 73 4.07 -6.78 -7.91
N LYS A 74 3.97 -5.46 -7.87
CA LYS A 74 3.51 -4.70 -6.69
C LYS A 74 2.11 -5.18 -6.26
N PHE A 75 1.14 -5.14 -7.16
CA PHE A 75 -0.23 -5.58 -6.86
C PHE A 75 -0.28 -7.07 -6.46
N TYR A 76 0.50 -7.91 -7.11
CA TYR A 76 0.62 -9.32 -6.75
C TYR A 76 1.14 -9.51 -5.32
N LEU A 77 2.17 -8.77 -4.91
CA LEU A 77 2.74 -8.83 -3.56
C LEU A 77 1.71 -8.39 -2.50
N PHE A 78 1.02 -7.27 -2.72
CA PHE A 78 -0.04 -6.82 -1.80
C PHE A 78 -1.18 -7.83 -1.69
N THR A 79 -1.63 -8.40 -2.80
CA THR A 79 -2.68 -9.43 -2.83
C THR A 79 -2.23 -10.70 -2.10
N SER A 80 -1.01 -11.14 -2.33
CA SER A 80 -0.43 -12.31 -1.65
C SER A 80 -0.30 -12.08 -0.15
N THR A 81 0.14 -10.89 0.26
CA THR A 81 0.25 -10.49 1.68
C THR A 81 -1.12 -10.48 2.36
N ARG A 82 -2.13 -9.87 1.72
CA ARG A 82 -3.50 -9.91 2.24
C ARG A 82 -4.00 -11.34 2.43
N ASN A 83 -3.85 -12.19 1.42
CA ASN A 83 -4.33 -13.57 1.48
C ASN A 83 -3.60 -14.36 2.56
N THR A 84 -2.29 -14.18 2.70
CA THR A 84 -1.50 -14.80 3.77
C THR A 84 -1.96 -14.31 5.14
N ALA A 85 -2.12 -13.01 5.36
CA ALA A 85 -2.61 -12.44 6.60
C ALA A 85 -4.01 -12.97 6.98
N LEU A 86 -4.93 -13.05 6.02
CA LEU A 86 -6.26 -13.62 6.25
C LEU A 86 -6.21 -15.11 6.62
N ASN A 87 -5.28 -15.87 6.03
CA ASN A 87 -5.07 -17.26 6.40
C ASN A 87 -4.53 -17.42 7.82
N TYR A 88 -3.64 -16.53 8.27
CA TYR A 88 -3.17 -16.48 9.64
C TYR A 88 -4.31 -16.19 10.62
N LEU A 89 -5.16 -15.21 10.31
CA LEU A 89 -6.35 -14.91 11.13
C LEU A 89 -7.31 -16.09 11.22
N LYS A 90 -7.56 -16.79 10.12
CA LYS A 90 -8.42 -17.97 10.09
C LYS A 90 -7.88 -19.10 10.97
N LYS A 91 -6.56 -19.31 10.97
CA LYS A 91 -5.91 -20.31 11.82
C LYS A 91 -6.05 -19.98 13.31
N GLN A 92 -5.95 -18.70 13.68
CA GLN A 92 -6.02 -18.26 15.08
C GLN A 92 -7.44 -18.29 15.66
N LYS A 93 -8.46 -17.95 14.88
CA LYS A 93 -9.81 -17.69 15.41
C LYS A 93 -10.83 -18.80 15.13
N GLY A 94 -10.41 -19.95 14.54
CA GLY A 94 -11.42 -20.87 14.04
C GLY A 94 -12.33 -20.17 13.01
N ARG A 95 -13.15 -20.91 12.27
CA ARG A 95 -13.92 -20.49 11.10
C ARG A 95 -14.91 -19.32 11.27
N GLN A 96 -14.57 -18.23 11.92
CA GLN A 96 -15.44 -17.04 11.90
C GLN A 96 -15.10 -16.14 10.72
N ASN A 97 -16.10 -15.84 9.91
CA ASN A 97 -16.03 -14.88 8.81
C ASN A 97 -15.64 -13.50 9.36
N LEU A 98 -14.41 -13.08 9.11
CA LEU A 98 -13.87 -11.86 9.67
C LEU A 98 -13.34 -10.94 8.57
N LEU A 99 -14.15 -9.98 8.18
CA LEU A 99 -13.76 -8.62 7.87
C LEU A 99 -14.78 -7.69 8.55
N PRO A 100 -14.71 -7.50 9.87
CA PRO A 100 -15.43 -6.41 10.51
C PRO A 100 -14.80 -5.09 10.10
N ASP A 101 -15.61 -4.05 9.95
CA ASP A 101 -15.18 -2.67 9.71
C ASP A 101 -14.19 -2.15 10.78
N ASP A 102 -14.12 -2.81 11.93
CA ASP A 102 -13.26 -2.47 13.07
C ASP A 102 -11.79 -2.95 12.96
N TYR A 103 -11.40 -3.64 11.88
CA TYR A 103 -10.03 -4.19 11.74
C TYR A 103 -8.97 -3.20 11.23
N TRP A 104 -9.34 -1.95 10.99
CA TRP A 104 -8.44 -0.96 10.43
C TRP A 104 -7.59 -0.31 11.52
N VAL A 105 -6.31 -0.69 11.60
CA VAL A 105 -5.38 -0.18 12.60
C VAL A 105 -4.69 1.09 12.14
N GLU A 106 -4.35 1.89 13.14
CA GLU A 106 -3.53 3.08 13.01
C GLU A 106 -2.15 2.76 12.39
N LEU A 107 -1.95 3.16 11.15
CA LEU A 107 -0.67 3.03 10.47
C LEU A 107 0.25 4.16 10.94
N LYS A 108 1.42 3.80 11.43
CA LYS A 108 2.44 4.77 11.83
C LYS A 108 3.13 5.32 10.58
N SER A 109 3.23 6.62 10.49
CA SER A 109 3.92 7.41 9.45
C SER A 109 3.34 7.35 8.02
N VAL A 110 3.13 8.51 7.45
CA VAL A 110 2.91 8.78 6.04
C VAL A 110 4.11 9.62 5.59
N PHE A 111 4.82 9.17 4.58
CA PHE A 111 5.89 9.95 3.95
C PHE A 111 5.31 10.71 2.77
N PHE A 112 5.50 12.02 2.74
CA PHE A 112 5.29 12.84 1.56
C PHE A 112 6.65 13.21 0.98
N ASP A 113 6.79 13.06 -0.33
CA ASP A 113 7.95 13.59 -1.05
C ASP A 113 7.78 15.11 -1.23
N PRO A 114 8.64 15.94 -0.65
CA PRO A 114 8.50 17.39 -0.69
C PRO A 114 8.99 18.03 -2.00
N GLU A 115 9.61 17.28 -2.93
CA GLU A 115 10.27 17.87 -4.10
C GLU A 115 9.33 18.47 -5.16
N GLN A 116 8.02 18.21 -5.09
CA GLN A 116 7.07 18.66 -6.13
C GLN A 116 6.27 19.93 -5.81
N LEU A 117 6.39 20.49 -4.60
CA LEU A 117 5.71 21.72 -4.22
C LEU A 117 6.67 22.58 -3.38
N MET A 118 6.62 23.91 -3.51
CA MET A 118 7.25 24.82 -2.54
C MET A 118 6.51 24.69 -1.19
N ILE A 119 6.70 23.54 -0.54
CA ILE A 119 6.02 23.19 0.71
C ILE A 119 6.92 23.58 1.85
N THR A 120 6.44 24.45 2.75
CA THR A 120 7.15 24.76 3.98
C THR A 120 7.12 23.57 4.93
N ALA A 121 8.11 23.46 5.83
CA ALA A 121 8.12 22.42 6.87
C ALA A 121 6.82 22.40 7.70
N GLU A 122 6.24 23.57 7.94
CA GLU A 122 4.95 23.71 8.64
C GLU A 122 3.79 23.07 7.85
N MET A 123 3.76 23.24 6.53
CA MET A 123 2.74 22.64 5.67
C MET A 123 2.87 21.11 5.64
N ILE A 124 4.08 20.59 5.57
CA ILE A 124 4.35 19.14 5.67
C ILE A 124 3.82 18.60 6.99
N HIS A 125 4.08 19.30 8.11
CA HIS A 125 3.59 18.90 9.42
C HIS A 125 2.04 18.88 9.47
N LYS A 126 1.38 19.92 8.98
CA LYS A 126 -0.09 19.99 8.89
C LYS A 126 -0.69 18.85 8.04
N ILE A 127 -0.08 18.55 6.90
CA ILE A 127 -0.49 17.42 6.05
C ILE A 127 -0.34 16.10 6.82
N HIS A 128 0.80 15.90 7.47
CA HIS A 128 1.06 14.70 8.25
C HIS A 128 0.02 14.52 9.36
N GLU A 129 -0.25 15.55 10.15
CA GLU A 129 -1.27 15.52 11.21
C GLU A 129 -2.66 15.23 10.63
N ALA A 130 -3.03 15.87 9.51
CA ALA A 130 -4.31 15.65 8.86
C ALA A 130 -4.47 14.18 8.43
N VAL A 131 -3.43 13.59 7.83
CA VAL A 131 -3.44 12.17 7.43
C VAL A 131 -3.48 11.27 8.66
N GLN A 132 -2.71 11.58 9.73
CA GLN A 132 -2.79 10.80 10.98
C GLN A 132 -4.18 10.82 11.62
N SER A 133 -4.91 11.91 11.47
CA SER A 133 -6.27 12.08 11.99
C SER A 133 -7.37 11.43 11.13
N LEU A 134 -7.03 10.85 9.96
CA LEU A 134 -8.00 10.10 9.15
C LEU A 134 -8.47 8.83 9.88
N PRO A 135 -9.75 8.44 9.71
CA PRO A 135 -10.21 7.11 10.14
C PRO A 135 -9.31 6.02 9.56
N ALA A 136 -9.07 4.96 10.31
CA ALA A 136 -8.08 3.93 9.96
C ALA A 136 -8.26 3.36 8.54
N ARG A 137 -9.51 3.07 8.14
CA ARG A 137 -9.84 2.61 6.79
C ARG A 137 -9.52 3.65 5.70
N CYS A 138 -9.87 4.91 5.94
CA CYS A 138 -9.59 6.02 5.04
C CYS A 138 -8.08 6.22 4.87
N LYS A 139 -7.33 6.17 5.98
CA LYS A 139 -5.86 6.26 6.00
C LYS A 139 -5.20 5.15 5.18
N LEU A 140 -5.65 3.89 5.36
CA LEU A 140 -5.12 2.76 4.60
C LEU A 140 -5.35 2.93 3.09
N ILE A 141 -6.59 3.28 2.70
CA ILE A 141 -6.91 3.52 1.29
C ILE A 141 -6.06 4.66 0.73
N PHE A 142 -5.93 5.76 1.48
CA PHE A 142 -5.09 6.88 1.09
C PHE A 142 -3.63 6.47 0.86
N LYS A 143 -3.05 5.69 1.78
CA LYS A 143 -1.69 5.16 1.63
C LYS A 143 -1.53 4.29 0.39
N LEU A 144 -2.40 3.31 0.22
CA LEU A 144 -2.35 2.40 -0.93
C LEU A 144 -2.42 3.15 -2.27
N VAL A 145 -3.21 4.23 -2.33
CA VAL A 145 -3.35 5.04 -3.55
C VAL A 145 -2.18 6.01 -3.74
N LYS A 146 -1.73 6.69 -2.66
CA LYS A 146 -0.79 7.81 -2.77
C LYS A 146 0.66 7.44 -2.50
N GLU A 147 0.93 6.54 -1.58
CA GLU A 147 2.30 6.10 -1.28
C GLU A 147 2.68 4.87 -2.11
N GLU A 148 1.73 3.92 -2.26
CA GLU A 148 1.98 2.71 -3.03
C GLU A 148 1.55 2.83 -4.50
N GLU A 149 0.95 3.96 -4.90
CA GLU A 149 0.54 4.25 -6.29
C GLU A 149 -0.36 3.20 -6.93
N LEU A 150 -1.10 2.45 -6.09
CA LEU A 150 -2.08 1.50 -6.59
C LEU A 150 -3.28 2.23 -7.19
N LYS A 151 -3.76 1.75 -8.33
CA LYS A 151 -4.96 2.29 -8.98
C LYS A 151 -6.19 2.04 -8.12
N TYR A 152 -7.17 2.92 -8.18
CA TYR A 152 -8.43 2.79 -7.44
C TYR A 152 -9.09 1.42 -7.63
N ARG A 153 -9.04 0.86 -8.84
CA ARG A 153 -9.57 -0.49 -9.14
C ARG A 153 -8.79 -1.58 -8.42
N GLU A 154 -7.46 -1.46 -8.39
CA GLU A 154 -6.59 -2.40 -7.68
C GLU A 154 -6.84 -2.35 -6.18
N VAL A 155 -6.98 -1.16 -5.60
CA VAL A 155 -7.30 -1.00 -4.17
C VAL A 155 -8.70 -1.54 -3.86
N ALA A 156 -9.67 -1.34 -4.75
CA ALA A 156 -11.02 -1.89 -4.60
C ALA A 156 -11.01 -3.42 -4.58
N GLU A 157 -10.30 -4.04 -5.51
CA GLU A 157 -10.09 -5.49 -5.58
C GLU A 157 -9.31 -5.99 -4.35
N LEU A 158 -8.16 -5.33 -4.05
CA LEU A 158 -7.29 -5.68 -2.92
C LEU A 158 -8.03 -5.68 -1.58
N LEU A 159 -8.96 -4.74 -1.36
CA LEU A 159 -9.68 -4.60 -0.10
C LEU A 159 -11.09 -5.22 -0.13
N ASN A 160 -11.50 -5.80 -1.26
CA ASN A 160 -12.85 -6.32 -1.51
C ASN A 160 -13.94 -5.26 -1.24
N LEU A 161 -13.74 -4.07 -1.82
CA LEU A 161 -14.63 -2.91 -1.71
C LEU A 161 -15.13 -2.49 -3.07
N SER A 162 -16.24 -1.73 -3.10
CA SER A 162 -16.68 -1.11 -4.35
C SER A 162 -15.74 0.04 -4.75
N LEU A 163 -15.57 0.26 -6.06
CA LEU A 163 -14.82 1.42 -6.58
C LEU A 163 -15.39 2.73 -6.01
N LYS A 164 -16.72 2.83 -5.90
CA LYS A 164 -17.39 3.99 -5.31
C LYS A 164 -16.99 4.22 -3.85
N THR A 165 -16.77 3.15 -3.08
CA THR A 165 -16.27 3.25 -1.71
C THR A 165 -14.86 3.86 -1.69
N ILE A 166 -13.97 3.41 -2.58
CA ILE A 166 -12.61 3.95 -2.67
C ILE A 166 -12.65 5.45 -3.03
N GLU A 167 -13.44 5.84 -4.05
CA GLU A 167 -13.62 7.24 -4.44
C GLU A 167 -14.11 8.11 -3.28
N ASN A 168 -15.11 7.65 -2.54
CA ASN A 168 -15.65 8.37 -1.39
C ASN A 168 -14.61 8.53 -0.27
N GLN A 169 -13.83 7.47 0.03
CA GLN A 169 -12.78 7.53 1.05
C GLN A 169 -11.64 8.47 0.64
N MET A 170 -11.24 8.44 -0.63
CA MET A 170 -10.24 9.37 -1.17
C MET A 170 -10.73 10.82 -1.13
N THR A 171 -11.99 11.06 -1.48
CA THR A 171 -12.61 12.39 -1.38
C THR A 171 -12.60 12.92 0.06
N LEU A 172 -12.94 12.05 1.04
CA LEU A 172 -12.88 12.39 2.46
C LEU A 172 -11.45 12.74 2.91
N ALA A 173 -10.47 11.92 2.52
CA ALA A 173 -9.07 12.15 2.85
C ALA A 173 -8.57 13.49 2.30
N LEU A 174 -8.78 13.72 1.00
CA LEU A 174 -8.34 14.94 0.33
C LEU A 174 -9.01 16.19 0.88
N LYS A 175 -10.32 16.13 1.19
CA LYS A 175 -11.04 17.25 1.83
C LYS A 175 -10.44 17.59 3.19
N LYS A 176 -10.15 16.60 4.01
CA LYS A 176 -9.56 16.80 5.34
C LYS A 176 -8.14 17.38 5.26
N ILE A 177 -7.32 16.88 4.36
CA ILE A 177 -5.96 17.38 4.12
C ILE A 177 -6.02 18.80 3.58
N GLY A 178 -6.85 19.10 2.58
CA GLY A 178 -7.02 20.45 2.03
C GLY A 178 -7.43 21.47 3.09
N SER A 179 -8.40 21.13 3.93
CA SER A 179 -8.82 22.00 5.04
C SER A 179 -7.68 22.30 6.03
N ALA A 180 -6.79 21.33 6.29
CA ALA A 180 -5.67 21.51 7.21
C ALA A 180 -4.60 22.48 6.67
N ILE A 181 -4.44 22.57 5.36
CA ILE A 181 -3.46 23.45 4.71
C ILE A 181 -4.07 24.75 4.18
N GLY A 182 -5.35 25.02 4.48
CA GLY A 182 -6.04 26.25 4.03
C GLY A 182 -6.38 26.26 2.53
N PHE A 183 -6.34 25.11 1.86
CA PHE A 183 -6.72 24.96 0.46
C PHE A 183 -8.19 24.53 0.36
N ASP A 184 -9.02 25.41 -0.22
CA ASP A 184 -10.40 25.05 -0.55
C ASP A 184 -10.43 24.18 -1.81
N ILE A 185 -10.68 22.88 -1.63
CA ILE A 185 -10.59 21.85 -2.68
C ILE A 185 -11.71 21.99 -3.75
N HIS A 186 -12.51 23.04 -3.69
CA HIS A 186 -13.54 23.33 -4.68
C HIS A 186 -13.01 23.90 -6.00
N SER A 187 -11.75 24.32 -6.11
CA SER A 187 -11.17 24.84 -7.35
C SER A 187 -10.17 23.87 -7.98
N SER A 188 -10.52 23.41 -9.17
CA SER A 188 -9.70 22.87 -10.29
C SER A 188 -8.45 21.99 -10.05
N VAL A 189 -7.86 21.94 -8.88
CA VAL A 189 -6.69 21.09 -8.56
C VAL A 189 -7.09 19.60 -8.41
N PHE A 190 -8.39 19.32 -8.23
CA PHE A 190 -8.93 17.97 -8.08
C PHE A 190 -8.72 17.07 -9.30
N PHE A 191 -8.62 17.66 -10.50
CA PHE A 191 -8.38 16.91 -11.74
C PHE A 191 -6.91 16.54 -11.95
N SER A 192 -5.96 17.35 -11.47
CA SER A 192 -4.53 17.08 -11.63
C SER A 192 -4.03 15.94 -10.74
N ILE A 193 -4.69 15.69 -9.60
CA ILE A 193 -4.35 14.61 -8.65
C ILE A 193 -4.95 13.25 -9.09
N LYS A 194 -5.92 13.27 -10.01
CA LYS A 194 -6.55 12.06 -10.57
C LYS A 194 -5.74 11.41 -11.69
N SER A 195 -4.78 12.13 -12.27
CA SER A 195 -3.98 11.72 -13.43
C SER A 195 -2.50 11.50 -13.14
N LEU A 196 -2.10 11.45 -11.86
CA LEU A 196 -0.77 11.01 -11.43
C LEU A 196 -0.80 9.59 -10.91
#